data_b884d6d00d7cdd9b686b2aa7caf2ae97
#
_entry.id   b884d6d00d7cdd9b686b2aa7caf2ae97
#
_cell.length_a   1.000
_cell.length_b   1.000
_cell.length_c   1.000
_cell.angle_alpha   90.00
_cell.angle_beta   90.00
_cell.angle_gamma   90.00
#
_symmetry.space_group_name_H-M   'P 1'
#
loop_
_entity.id
_entity.type
_entity.pdbx_description
1 polymer ?
#
loop_
_entity_poly.entity_id
_entity_poly.type
_entity_poly.pdbx_seq_one_letter_code
_entity_poly.pdbx_strand_id
1 'polypeptide(L)'
;SRTVFANIAFPLELAGWSKSQIQTRVDELLALVGLEARAHAYPSELSGGQKQRVAIARALAPAPKVLLCDEATSALDPQTTRSILSLLKEINVKLGLTILLITHEMDVVKGICDEVAIISDGRLIEQGEVAWFFSNAKTQLARDFIHSTIHLEVPQEYQDRMSPERVANSYPLVKLGFTGSTVDSPLISEVSRRFNIDISILSADIE
;
A
#
# COMPACT_ATOMS: atom_id res chain seq x y z
N SER A 1 -5.35 31.86 4.20
CA SER A 1 -4.59 30.75 3.64
C SER A 1 -3.12 30.86 4.10
N ARG A 2 -2.47 29.76 4.50
CA ARG A 2 -1.06 29.72 4.92
C ARG A 2 -0.21 29.12 3.80
N THR A 3 1.04 29.56 3.65
CA THR A 3 2.02 28.93 2.76
C THR A 3 2.38 27.51 3.23
N VAL A 4 3.10 26.74 2.41
CA VAL A 4 3.66 25.43 2.79
C VAL A 4 4.48 25.54 4.07
N PHE A 5 5.44 26.46 4.10
CA PHE A 5 6.25 26.74 5.30
C PHE A 5 5.37 26.99 6.54
N ALA A 6 4.42 27.90 6.43
CA ALA A 6 3.56 28.28 7.55
C ALA A 6 2.58 27.16 7.97
N ASN A 7 2.24 26.22 7.08
CA ASN A 7 1.48 25.03 7.43
C ASN A 7 2.32 24.06 8.28
N ILE A 8 3.57 23.82 7.91
CA ILE A 8 4.48 22.93 8.64
C ILE A 8 4.89 23.58 9.98
N ALA A 9 5.12 24.90 10.00
CA ALA A 9 5.47 25.63 11.19
C ALA A 9 4.36 25.68 12.26
N PHE A 10 3.10 25.60 11.84
CA PHE A 10 1.95 25.83 12.70
C PHE A 10 1.93 25.03 14.02
N PRO A 11 2.14 23.70 14.05
CA PRO A 11 2.18 22.97 15.31
C PRO A 11 3.35 23.41 16.23
N LEU A 12 4.46 23.87 15.66
CA LEU A 12 5.61 24.36 16.42
C LEU A 12 5.34 25.74 17.00
N GLU A 13 4.63 26.61 16.26
CA GLU A 13 4.15 27.92 16.77
C GLU A 13 3.26 27.72 17.99
N LEU A 14 2.32 26.76 17.94
CA LEU A 14 1.44 26.41 19.06
C LEU A 14 2.21 25.85 20.26
N ALA A 15 3.29 25.11 20.00
CA ALA A 15 4.17 24.57 21.04
C ALA A 15 5.15 25.61 21.64
N GLY A 16 5.11 26.87 21.16
CA GLY A 16 5.93 27.97 21.71
C GLY A 16 7.40 27.92 21.29
N TRP A 17 7.74 27.26 20.19
CA TRP A 17 9.12 27.23 19.69
C TRP A 17 9.60 28.60 19.23
N SER A 18 10.88 28.89 19.38
CA SER A 18 11.46 30.12 18.87
C SER A 18 11.48 30.14 17.32
N LYS A 19 11.47 31.32 16.73
CA LYS A 19 11.49 31.49 15.28
C LYS A 19 12.68 30.78 14.62
N SER A 20 13.85 30.80 15.24
CA SER A 20 15.04 30.11 14.72
C SER A 20 14.89 28.60 14.73
N GLN A 21 14.36 28.04 15.82
CA GLN A 21 14.09 26.60 15.92
C GLN A 21 13.04 26.15 14.88
N ILE A 22 11.96 26.95 14.70
CA ILE A 22 10.94 26.69 13.69
C ILE A 22 11.56 26.69 12.30
N GLN A 23 12.37 27.69 11.96
CA GLN A 23 13.02 27.79 10.66
C GLN A 23 13.85 26.54 10.37
N THR A 24 14.77 26.18 11.27
CA THR A 24 15.63 24.99 11.10
C THR A 24 14.79 23.73 10.92
N ARG A 25 13.79 23.51 11.79
CA ARG A 25 12.96 22.31 11.75
C ARG A 25 12.12 22.20 10.49
N VAL A 26 11.55 23.30 10.02
CA VAL A 26 10.76 23.33 8.80
C VAL A 26 11.62 23.07 7.57
N ASP A 27 12.84 23.64 7.52
CA ASP A 27 13.77 23.42 6.42
C ASP A 27 14.21 21.93 6.34
N GLU A 28 14.49 21.29 7.48
CA GLU A 28 14.76 19.84 7.56
C GLU A 28 13.58 19.01 7.00
N LEU A 29 12.36 19.38 7.38
CA LEU A 29 11.17 18.65 6.96
C LEU A 29 10.84 18.87 5.49
N LEU A 30 11.04 20.09 4.97
CA LEU A 30 10.90 20.38 3.55
C LEU A 30 11.88 19.54 2.72
N ALA A 31 13.14 19.44 3.15
CA ALA A 31 14.14 18.60 2.51
C ALA A 31 13.74 17.10 2.57
N LEU A 32 13.25 16.64 3.73
CA LEU A 32 12.81 15.25 3.90
C LEU A 32 11.68 14.86 2.94
N VAL A 33 10.73 15.78 2.69
CA VAL A 33 9.60 15.50 1.80
C VAL A 33 9.80 16.00 0.36
N GLY A 34 10.97 16.60 0.03
CA GLY A 34 11.33 17.09 -1.31
C GLY A 34 10.49 18.29 -1.78
N LEU A 35 10.24 19.23 -0.90
CA LEU A 35 9.42 20.43 -1.16
C LEU A 35 10.13 21.76 -0.88
N GLU A 36 11.46 21.80 -0.84
CA GLU A 36 12.25 23.01 -0.55
C GLU A 36 11.88 24.17 -1.48
N ALA A 37 11.79 23.89 -2.78
CA ALA A 37 11.42 24.88 -3.79
C ALA A 37 9.95 25.37 -3.69
N ARG A 38 9.13 24.75 -2.85
CA ARG A 38 7.72 25.06 -2.67
C ARG A 38 7.39 25.68 -1.30
N ALA A 39 8.39 26.03 -0.50
CA ALA A 39 8.21 26.57 0.85
C ALA A 39 7.24 27.75 0.92
N HIS A 40 7.28 28.63 -0.07
CA HIS A 40 6.46 29.85 -0.13
C HIS A 40 5.17 29.69 -0.96
N ALA A 41 4.95 28.55 -1.60
CA ALA A 41 3.72 28.26 -2.35
C ALA A 41 2.51 28.11 -1.43
N TYR A 42 1.34 28.36 -1.94
CA TYR A 42 0.07 28.07 -1.26
C TYR A 42 -0.46 26.69 -1.64
N PRO A 43 -1.28 26.05 -0.78
CA PRO A 43 -1.86 24.74 -1.08
C PRO A 43 -2.64 24.67 -2.40
N SER A 44 -3.22 25.77 -2.87
CA SER A 44 -3.91 25.87 -4.16
C SER A 44 -2.98 25.69 -5.36
N GLU A 45 -1.68 25.90 -5.18
CA GLU A 45 -0.66 25.80 -6.23
C GLU A 45 0.03 24.42 -6.26
N LEU A 46 -0.42 23.48 -5.41
CA LEU A 46 0.18 22.17 -5.23
C LEU A 46 -0.67 21.06 -5.86
N SER A 47 0.01 20.04 -6.41
CA SER A 47 -0.64 18.78 -6.77
C SER A 47 -1.15 18.02 -5.54
N GLY A 48 -2.01 17.00 -5.73
CA GLY A 48 -2.51 16.16 -4.67
C GLY A 48 -1.38 15.51 -3.84
N GLY A 49 -0.39 14.92 -4.52
CA GLY A 49 0.76 14.31 -3.85
C GLY A 49 1.64 15.33 -3.11
N GLN A 50 1.80 16.54 -3.64
CA GLN A 50 2.51 17.60 -2.93
C GLN A 50 1.75 18.06 -1.67
N LYS A 51 0.42 18.16 -1.73
CA LYS A 51 -0.42 18.45 -0.55
C LYS A 51 -0.26 17.37 0.52
N GLN A 52 -0.22 16.09 0.11
CA GLN A 52 -0.01 14.98 1.03
C GLN A 52 1.37 15.03 1.68
N ARG A 53 2.43 15.34 0.93
CA ARG A 53 3.78 15.56 1.48
C ARG A 53 3.83 16.69 2.50
N VAL A 54 3.10 17.79 2.27
CA VAL A 54 2.95 18.89 3.27
C VAL A 54 2.22 18.40 4.52
N ALA A 55 1.17 17.59 4.38
CA ALA A 55 0.45 17.02 5.52
C ALA A 55 1.34 16.12 6.37
N ILE A 56 2.13 15.25 5.72
CA ILE A 56 3.13 14.40 6.39
C ILE A 56 4.17 15.25 7.12
N ALA A 57 4.78 16.24 6.45
CA ALA A 57 5.77 17.12 7.07
C ALA A 57 5.20 17.88 8.28
N ARG A 58 3.96 18.38 8.17
CA ARG A 58 3.26 19.05 9.28
C ARG A 58 3.03 18.12 10.46
N ALA A 59 2.64 16.85 10.21
CA ALA A 59 2.43 15.86 11.25
C ALA A 59 3.76 15.47 11.95
N LEU A 60 4.88 15.47 11.21
CA LEU A 60 6.22 15.19 11.73
C LEU A 60 6.86 16.37 12.47
N ALA A 61 6.32 17.60 12.33
CA ALA A 61 6.93 18.79 12.91
C ALA A 61 7.19 18.66 14.42
N PRO A 62 6.25 18.20 15.26
CA PRO A 62 6.46 18.06 16.71
C PRO A 62 7.30 16.83 17.11
N ALA A 63 7.97 16.16 16.16
CA ALA A 63 8.75 14.94 16.39
C ALA A 63 7.94 13.83 17.13
N PRO A 64 6.82 13.36 16.58
CA PRO A 64 5.99 12.36 17.22
C PRO A 64 6.71 11.01 17.28
N LYS A 65 6.29 10.12 18.20
CA LYS A 65 6.73 8.71 18.23
C LYS A 65 5.89 7.81 17.34
N VAL A 66 4.65 8.23 17.05
CA VAL A 66 3.70 7.50 16.21
C VAL A 66 3.08 8.45 15.20
N LEU A 67 3.06 8.08 13.94
CA LEU A 67 2.36 8.78 12.86
C LEU A 67 1.09 7.99 12.51
N LEU A 68 -0.06 8.67 12.57
CA LEU A 68 -1.34 8.10 12.16
C LEU A 68 -1.65 8.59 10.74
N CYS A 69 -1.86 7.65 9.83
CA CYS A 69 -2.21 7.90 8.44
C CYS A 69 -3.56 7.27 8.13
N ASP A 70 -4.58 8.09 7.96
CA ASP A 70 -5.91 7.65 7.59
C ASP A 70 -6.11 7.88 6.09
N GLU A 71 -6.25 6.78 5.33
CA GLU A 71 -6.42 6.77 3.88
C GLU A 71 -5.46 7.72 3.12
N ALA A 72 -4.18 7.72 3.49
CA ALA A 72 -3.20 8.69 3.02
C ALA A 72 -2.99 8.73 1.49
N THR A 73 -3.51 7.75 0.76
CA THR A 73 -3.32 7.56 -0.70
C THR A 73 -4.60 7.44 -1.50
N SER A 74 -5.77 7.37 -0.87
CA SER A 74 -7.06 7.05 -1.52
C SER A 74 -7.50 8.01 -2.64
N ALA A 75 -7.02 9.24 -2.66
CA ALA A 75 -7.35 10.26 -3.67
C ALA A 75 -6.21 10.55 -4.66
N LEU A 76 -5.20 9.66 -4.73
CA LEU A 76 -4.01 9.84 -5.54
C LEU A 76 -3.99 8.84 -6.71
N ASP A 77 -3.31 9.21 -7.79
CA ASP A 77 -3.02 8.28 -8.89
C ASP A 77 -1.99 7.21 -8.44
N PRO A 78 -1.92 6.05 -9.12
CA PRO A 78 -1.06 4.95 -8.69
C PRO A 78 0.42 5.28 -8.61
N GLN A 79 0.93 6.19 -9.46
CA GLN A 79 2.33 6.58 -9.43
C GLN A 79 2.62 7.47 -8.21
N THR A 80 1.74 8.41 -7.93
CA THR A 80 1.83 9.28 -6.76
C THR A 80 1.66 8.47 -5.46
N THR A 81 0.73 7.51 -5.43
CA THR A 81 0.56 6.56 -4.32
C THR A 81 1.87 5.86 -3.99
N ARG A 82 2.52 5.22 -4.96
CA ARG A 82 3.82 4.56 -4.75
C ARG A 82 4.88 5.52 -4.20
N SER A 83 4.91 6.76 -4.70
CA SER A 83 5.84 7.78 -4.23
C SER A 83 5.60 8.18 -2.77
N ILE A 84 4.35 8.30 -2.33
CA ILE A 84 4.00 8.59 -0.92
C ILE A 84 4.32 7.41 -0.02
N LEU A 85 4.02 6.18 -0.44
CA LEU A 85 4.33 4.97 0.33
C LEU A 85 5.85 4.77 0.51
N SER A 86 6.63 5.01 -0.56
CA SER A 86 8.09 5.00 -0.48
C SER A 86 8.63 6.05 0.50
N LEU A 87 8.06 7.26 0.49
CA LEU A 87 8.40 8.31 1.45
C LEU A 87 8.07 7.90 2.89
N LEU A 88 6.91 7.29 3.14
CA LEU A 88 6.55 6.81 4.48
C LEU A 88 7.52 5.73 4.98
N LYS A 89 7.91 4.80 4.12
CA LYS A 89 8.91 3.77 4.46
C LYS A 89 10.28 4.38 4.78
N GLU A 90 10.71 5.37 3.99
CA GLU A 90 11.95 6.11 4.24
C GLU A 90 11.90 6.86 5.59
N ILE A 91 10.80 7.51 5.90
CA ILE A 91 10.58 8.21 7.18
C ILE A 91 10.59 7.22 8.35
N ASN A 92 9.91 6.07 8.23
CA ASN A 92 9.90 5.02 9.25
C ASN A 92 11.33 4.59 9.59
N VAL A 93 12.15 4.27 8.58
CA VAL A 93 13.54 3.82 8.77
C VAL A 93 14.44 4.93 9.31
N LYS A 94 14.37 6.14 8.71
CA LYS A 94 15.27 7.26 9.09
C LYS A 94 14.99 7.80 10.48
N LEU A 95 13.72 7.86 10.89
CA LEU A 95 13.32 8.47 12.15
C LEU A 95 13.03 7.46 13.26
N GLY A 96 13.03 6.15 12.97
CA GLY A 96 12.64 5.10 13.91
C GLY A 96 11.19 5.27 14.40
N LEU A 97 10.31 5.79 13.53
CA LEU A 97 8.95 6.20 13.83
C LEU A 97 7.99 5.04 13.58
N THR A 98 7.11 4.73 14.51
CA THR A 98 6.00 3.81 14.26
C THR A 98 4.95 4.51 13.38
N ILE A 99 4.52 3.85 12.30
CA ILE A 99 3.44 4.35 11.43
C ILE A 99 2.25 3.42 11.55
N LEU A 100 1.10 3.97 11.92
CA LEU A 100 -0.19 3.28 11.85
C LEU A 100 -0.93 3.78 10.61
N LEU A 101 -1.09 2.90 9.63
CA LEU A 101 -1.75 3.20 8.36
C LEU A 101 -3.13 2.56 8.32
N ILE A 102 -4.17 3.35 8.09
CA ILE A 102 -5.52 2.87 7.83
C ILE A 102 -5.75 2.91 6.32
N THR A 103 -6.05 1.76 5.75
CA THR A 103 -6.32 1.60 4.31
C THR A 103 -7.24 0.40 4.07
N HIS A 104 -7.97 0.44 2.97
CA HIS A 104 -8.69 -0.71 2.43
C HIS A 104 -7.94 -1.35 1.24
N GLU A 105 -6.79 -0.80 0.86
CA GLU A 105 -5.95 -1.27 -0.25
C GLU A 105 -4.95 -2.32 0.23
N MET A 106 -5.19 -3.61 -0.03
CA MET A 106 -4.30 -4.70 0.41
C MET A 106 -2.91 -4.64 -0.24
N ASP A 107 -2.80 -4.10 -1.45
CA ASP A 107 -1.50 -3.90 -2.12
C ASP A 107 -0.62 -2.91 -1.35
N VAL A 108 -1.23 -1.91 -0.72
CA VAL A 108 -0.53 -1.01 0.19
C VAL A 108 -0.03 -1.77 1.42
N VAL A 109 -0.87 -2.63 2.00
CA VAL A 109 -0.50 -3.45 3.18
C VAL A 109 0.69 -4.36 2.83
N LYS A 110 0.62 -5.10 1.72
CA LYS A 110 1.72 -5.96 1.25
C LYS A 110 3.02 -5.17 1.01
N GLY A 111 2.89 -3.97 0.42
CA GLY A 111 4.04 -3.21 -0.08
C GLY A 111 4.91 -2.57 1.00
N ILE A 112 4.32 -2.14 2.12
CA ILE A 112 5.05 -1.33 3.11
C ILE A 112 4.84 -1.70 4.56
N CYS A 113 3.82 -2.51 4.90
CA CYS A 113 3.52 -2.83 6.29
C CYS A 113 4.29 -4.07 6.77
N ASP A 114 4.70 -4.06 8.03
CA ASP A 114 5.29 -5.22 8.71
C ASP A 114 4.20 -6.08 9.36
N GLU A 115 3.19 -5.43 9.93
CA GLU A 115 2.04 -6.05 10.58
C GLU A 115 0.73 -5.54 9.99
N VAL A 116 -0.31 -6.36 10.05
CA VAL A 116 -1.67 -6.03 9.64
C VAL A 116 -2.67 -6.39 10.73
N ALA A 117 -3.69 -5.55 10.86
CA ALA A 117 -4.83 -5.78 11.74
C ALA A 117 -6.13 -5.49 10.99
N ILE A 118 -7.07 -6.43 11.00
CA ILE A 118 -8.43 -6.23 10.45
C ILE A 118 -9.37 -5.80 11.55
N ILE A 119 -10.06 -4.70 11.31
CA ILE A 119 -11.09 -4.16 12.20
C ILE A 119 -12.44 -4.21 11.47
N SER A 120 -13.46 -4.72 12.13
CA SER A 120 -14.85 -4.67 11.66
C SER A 120 -15.78 -4.39 12.84
N ASP A 121 -16.77 -3.53 12.64
CA ASP A 121 -17.74 -3.12 13.67
C ASP A 121 -17.08 -2.66 14.99
N GLY A 122 -15.95 -1.94 14.87
CA GLY A 122 -15.19 -1.44 16.02
C GLY A 122 -14.43 -2.52 16.81
N ARG A 123 -14.31 -3.74 16.29
CA ARG A 123 -13.61 -4.86 16.93
C ARG A 123 -12.43 -5.30 16.11
N LEU A 124 -11.34 -5.64 16.78
CA LEU A 124 -10.19 -6.31 16.17
C LEU A 124 -10.60 -7.77 15.85
N ILE A 125 -10.58 -8.11 14.58
CA ILE A 125 -10.99 -9.43 14.07
C ILE A 125 -9.81 -10.37 13.98
N GLU A 126 -8.71 -9.90 13.37
CA GLU A 126 -7.49 -10.68 13.18
C GLU A 126 -6.29 -9.74 13.05
N GLN A 127 -5.11 -10.18 13.51
CA GLN A 127 -3.85 -9.46 13.35
C GLN A 127 -2.69 -10.43 13.21
N GLY A 128 -1.60 -9.97 12.58
CA GLY A 128 -0.35 -10.72 12.46
C GLY A 128 0.66 -10.04 11.56
N GLU A 129 1.83 -10.64 11.42
CA GLU A 129 2.82 -10.25 10.42
C GLU A 129 2.24 -10.40 9.01
N VAL A 130 2.53 -9.46 8.12
CA VAL A 130 1.94 -9.41 6.77
C VAL A 130 2.20 -10.71 6.00
N ALA A 131 3.45 -11.21 5.96
CA ALA A 131 3.78 -12.43 5.24
C ALA A 131 3.02 -13.66 5.75
N TRP A 132 2.88 -13.79 7.08
CA TRP A 132 2.11 -14.87 7.70
C TRP A 132 0.62 -14.72 7.42
N PHE A 133 0.10 -13.49 7.52
CA PHE A 133 -1.31 -13.18 7.37
C PHE A 133 -1.84 -13.56 5.98
N PHE A 134 -1.13 -13.18 4.92
CA PHE A 134 -1.51 -13.51 3.54
C PHE A 134 -1.52 -15.01 3.25
N SER A 135 -0.70 -15.80 3.98
CA SER A 135 -0.63 -17.25 3.80
C SER A 135 -1.57 -18.04 4.72
N ASN A 136 -1.97 -17.47 5.87
CA ASN A 136 -2.59 -18.22 6.97
C ASN A 136 -3.82 -17.54 7.57
N ALA A 137 -4.51 -16.67 6.82
CA ALA A 137 -5.72 -15.99 7.32
C ALA A 137 -6.77 -16.98 7.83
N LYS A 138 -7.20 -16.78 9.07
CA LYS A 138 -8.10 -17.70 9.78
C LYS A 138 -9.57 -17.33 9.58
N THR A 139 -9.87 -16.03 9.56
CA THR A 139 -11.24 -15.54 9.44
C THR A 139 -11.70 -15.46 7.99
N GLN A 140 -13.00 -15.61 7.76
CA GLN A 140 -13.56 -15.45 6.41
C GLN A 140 -13.33 -14.04 5.88
N LEU A 141 -13.52 -13.02 6.74
CA LEU A 141 -13.32 -11.62 6.38
C LEU A 141 -11.88 -11.36 5.89
N ALA A 142 -10.87 -11.92 6.59
CA ALA A 142 -9.47 -11.79 6.20
C ALA A 142 -9.22 -12.45 4.82
N ARG A 143 -9.76 -13.65 4.61
CA ARG A 143 -9.68 -14.33 3.32
C ARG A 143 -10.33 -13.54 2.20
N ASP A 144 -11.49 -12.94 2.45
CA ASP A 144 -12.20 -12.13 1.44
C ASP A 144 -11.38 -10.88 1.06
N PHE A 145 -10.75 -10.22 2.03
CA PHE A 145 -9.84 -9.11 1.77
C PHE A 145 -8.61 -9.54 0.96
N ILE A 146 -8.00 -10.67 1.30
CA ILE A 146 -6.86 -11.21 0.54
C ILE A 146 -7.29 -11.58 -0.88
N HIS A 147 -8.44 -12.23 -1.05
CA HIS A 147 -8.95 -12.60 -2.37
C HIS A 147 -9.29 -11.41 -3.25
N SER A 148 -9.68 -10.27 -2.66
CA SER A 148 -9.94 -9.05 -3.44
C SER A 148 -8.70 -8.44 -4.09
N THR A 149 -7.50 -8.76 -3.59
CA THR A 149 -6.21 -8.32 -4.17
C THR A 149 -5.71 -9.23 -5.28
N ILE A 150 -6.17 -10.47 -5.33
CA ILE A 150 -5.72 -11.39 -6.37
C ILE A 150 -6.55 -11.14 -7.64
N HIS A 151 -6.17 -10.13 -8.40
CA HIS A 151 -6.78 -9.77 -9.68
C HIS A 151 -6.38 -10.73 -10.81
N LEU A 152 -6.65 -12.01 -10.63
CA LEU A 152 -6.61 -12.93 -11.75
C LEU A 152 -7.95 -12.87 -12.48
N GLU A 153 -8.16 -11.83 -13.25
CA GLU A 153 -9.27 -11.77 -14.19
C GLU A 153 -8.94 -12.65 -15.40
N VAL A 154 -9.90 -13.49 -15.77
CA VAL A 154 -9.81 -14.18 -17.05
C VAL A 154 -9.83 -13.12 -18.15
N PRO A 155 -8.86 -13.10 -19.09
CA PRO A 155 -8.90 -12.14 -20.20
C PRO A 155 -10.24 -12.16 -20.92
N GLN A 156 -10.76 -10.99 -21.29
CA GLN A 156 -12.11 -10.82 -21.86
C GLN A 156 -12.36 -11.74 -23.04
N GLU A 157 -11.36 -11.97 -23.89
CA GLU A 157 -11.43 -12.87 -25.05
C GLU A 157 -11.74 -14.33 -24.71
N TYR A 158 -11.51 -14.76 -23.46
CA TYR A 158 -11.84 -16.10 -22.96
C TYR A 158 -13.13 -16.11 -22.16
N GLN A 159 -13.53 -15.02 -21.53
CA GLN A 159 -14.77 -14.94 -20.73
C GLN A 159 -16.00 -15.29 -21.60
N ASP A 160 -16.08 -14.74 -22.81
CA ASP A 160 -17.21 -14.96 -23.74
C ASP A 160 -17.27 -16.41 -24.27
N ARG A 161 -16.20 -17.17 -24.12
CA ARG A 161 -16.06 -18.56 -24.58
C ARG A 161 -16.20 -19.57 -23.45
N MET A 162 -16.35 -19.11 -22.22
CA MET A 162 -16.53 -19.98 -21.06
C MET A 162 -17.96 -20.53 -20.98
N SER A 163 -18.07 -21.81 -20.66
CA SER A 163 -19.34 -22.44 -20.32
C SER A 163 -19.23 -23.10 -18.94
N PRO A 164 -20.24 -22.94 -18.06
CA PRO A 164 -20.28 -23.64 -16.78
C PRO A 164 -20.45 -25.18 -16.95
N GLU A 165 -20.94 -25.60 -18.10
CA GLU A 165 -21.13 -27.00 -18.40
C GLU A 165 -19.97 -27.54 -19.26
N ARG A 166 -19.61 -28.80 -19.02
CA ARG A 166 -18.60 -29.51 -19.83
C ARG A 166 -19.10 -29.73 -21.25
N VAL A 167 -18.52 -29.04 -22.20
CA VAL A 167 -18.82 -29.19 -23.63
C VAL A 167 -17.80 -30.16 -24.27
N ALA A 168 -18.21 -30.94 -25.25
CA ALA A 168 -17.30 -31.81 -25.99
C ALA A 168 -16.19 -30.97 -26.66
N ASN A 169 -14.93 -31.43 -26.55
CA ASN A 169 -13.73 -30.74 -27.02
C ASN A 169 -13.43 -29.39 -26.26
N SER A 170 -13.97 -29.21 -25.06
CA SER A 170 -13.57 -28.09 -24.18
C SER A 170 -12.46 -28.52 -23.23
N TYR A 171 -11.64 -27.53 -22.84
CA TYR A 171 -10.58 -27.70 -21.85
C TYR A 171 -10.99 -27.00 -20.56
N PRO A 172 -10.67 -27.53 -19.37
CA PRO A 172 -10.94 -26.86 -18.13
C PRO A 172 -10.02 -25.62 -17.98
N LEU A 173 -10.59 -24.51 -17.53
CA LEU A 173 -9.82 -23.36 -17.08
C LEU A 173 -9.56 -23.51 -15.59
N VAL A 174 -8.29 -23.46 -15.20
CA VAL A 174 -7.87 -23.64 -13.81
C VAL A 174 -7.08 -22.41 -13.37
N LYS A 175 -7.46 -21.84 -12.24
CA LYS A 175 -6.70 -20.78 -11.57
C LYS A 175 -5.75 -21.42 -10.56
N LEU A 176 -4.46 -21.13 -10.68
CA LEU A 176 -3.44 -21.61 -9.77
C LEU A 176 -2.84 -20.41 -9.00
N GLY A 177 -2.86 -20.49 -7.68
CA GLY A 177 -2.16 -19.54 -6.81
C GLY A 177 -0.98 -20.24 -6.15
N PHE A 178 0.21 -19.65 -6.27
CA PHE A 178 1.43 -20.13 -5.60
C PHE A 178 1.70 -19.22 -4.40
N THR A 179 1.88 -19.81 -3.22
CA THR A 179 2.13 -19.06 -1.97
C THR A 179 3.27 -19.70 -1.18
N GLY A 180 4.04 -18.87 -0.48
CA GLY A 180 5.12 -19.35 0.40
C GLY A 180 6.20 -20.13 -0.33
N SER A 181 6.58 -21.29 0.19
CA SER A 181 7.65 -22.14 -0.35
C SER A 181 7.35 -22.81 -1.71
N THR A 182 6.13 -22.66 -2.21
CA THR A 182 5.74 -23.26 -3.50
C THR A 182 6.05 -22.35 -4.69
N VAL A 183 6.40 -21.11 -4.46
CA VAL A 183 6.70 -20.11 -5.52
C VAL A 183 7.89 -20.56 -6.38
N ASP A 184 8.94 -21.12 -5.76
CA ASP A 184 10.17 -21.53 -6.44
C ASP A 184 10.12 -22.95 -7.04
N SER A 185 9.01 -23.69 -6.86
CA SER A 185 8.91 -25.06 -7.38
C SER A 185 8.34 -25.08 -8.81
N PRO A 186 8.89 -25.92 -9.71
CA PRO A 186 8.44 -26.03 -11.09
C PRO A 186 7.13 -26.85 -11.21
N LEU A 187 6.12 -26.51 -10.41
CA LEU A 187 4.88 -27.25 -10.20
C LEU A 187 4.13 -27.50 -11.51
N ILE A 188 4.03 -26.50 -12.39
CA ILE A 188 3.35 -26.65 -13.69
C ILE A 188 4.04 -27.72 -14.55
N SER A 189 5.38 -27.68 -14.61
CA SER A 189 6.16 -28.66 -15.36
C SER A 189 6.10 -30.06 -14.74
N GLU A 190 6.02 -30.15 -13.42
CA GLU A 190 5.87 -31.43 -12.72
C GLU A 190 4.50 -32.05 -12.96
N VAL A 191 3.43 -31.26 -12.87
CA VAL A 191 2.05 -31.70 -13.13
C VAL A 191 1.90 -32.14 -14.57
N SER A 192 2.39 -31.34 -15.55
CA SER A 192 2.35 -31.71 -16.97
C SER A 192 3.03 -33.06 -17.22
N ARG A 193 4.24 -33.28 -16.71
CA ARG A 193 4.98 -34.52 -16.86
C ARG A 193 4.34 -35.69 -16.12
N ARG A 194 3.89 -35.48 -14.89
CA ARG A 194 3.33 -36.55 -14.05
C ARG A 194 2.03 -37.09 -14.56
N PHE A 195 1.19 -36.23 -15.12
CA PHE A 195 -0.15 -36.58 -15.60
C PHE A 195 -0.23 -36.67 -17.13
N ASN A 196 0.89 -36.42 -17.83
CA ASN A 196 0.98 -36.41 -19.28
C ASN A 196 -0.10 -35.52 -19.92
N ILE A 197 -0.22 -34.29 -19.44
CA ILE A 197 -1.19 -33.29 -19.93
C ILE A 197 -0.46 -32.07 -20.46
N ASP A 198 -1.02 -31.49 -21.54
CA ASP A 198 -0.58 -30.23 -22.06
C ASP A 198 -1.25 -29.09 -21.28
N ILE A 199 -0.46 -28.10 -20.88
CA ILE A 199 -0.91 -26.92 -20.12
C ILE A 199 -0.58 -25.67 -20.93
N SER A 200 -1.59 -24.89 -21.26
CA SER A 200 -1.43 -23.55 -21.84
C SER A 200 -1.63 -22.48 -20.78
N ILE A 201 -0.66 -21.59 -20.64
CA ILE A 201 -0.75 -20.45 -19.72
C ILE A 201 -1.41 -19.30 -20.47
N LEU A 202 -2.58 -18.87 -20.05
CA LEU A 202 -3.34 -17.77 -20.67
C LEU A 202 -2.99 -16.40 -20.04
N SER A 203 -2.70 -16.39 -18.75
CA SER A 203 -2.25 -15.21 -18.02
C SER A 203 -1.40 -15.66 -16.84
N ALA A 204 -0.35 -14.91 -16.54
CA ALA A 204 0.47 -15.09 -15.34
C ALA A 204 0.74 -13.73 -14.73
N ASP A 205 0.45 -13.60 -13.44
CA ASP A 205 0.81 -12.44 -12.64
C ASP A 205 1.86 -12.88 -11.62
N ILE A 206 2.95 -12.15 -11.54
CA ILE A 206 4.08 -12.43 -10.64
C ILE A 206 4.20 -11.21 -9.75
N GLU A 207 3.80 -11.34 -8.48
CA GLU A 207 3.92 -10.32 -7.45
C GLU A 207 5.20 -10.44 -6.63
#